data_583bc9f6f2a566c1042e3fb214b2084e
#
_entry.id   583bc9f6f2a566c1042e3fb214b2084e
#
_cell.length_a   1.000
_cell.length_b   1.000
_cell.length_c   1.000
_cell.angle_alpha   90.00
_cell.angle_beta   90.00
_cell.angle_gamma   90.00
#
_symmetry.space_group_name_H-M   'P 1'
#
loop_
_entity.id
_entity.type
_entity.pdbx_description
1 polymer ?
#
loop_
_entity_poly.entity_id
_entity_poly.type
_entity_poly.pdbx_seq_one_letter_code
_entity_poly.pdbx_strand_id
1 'polypeptide(L)'
;MQVTASSLLDVLGRLYEAQNCSAARALEVVGERWSLLILRDALFRGMTRFSEFQRSLGIAPNVLSARLQGFLRSGLMQLDPADGTEPPRYRLTDSGRDLAAVIVALTRWGDRWATPGEPPVLFGHAGCTGPVEAATVCRGCGTELAHGELQARPGPGAEDA
;
A
#
# COMPACT_ATOMS: atom_id res chain seq x y z
N MET A 1 15.83 12.69 -3.49
CA MET A 1 15.00 13.89 -3.25
C MET A 1 13.82 13.42 -2.42
N GLN A 2 13.80 13.75 -1.12
CA GLN A 2 12.71 13.36 -0.23
C GLN A 2 11.47 14.17 -0.60
N VAL A 3 10.41 13.48 -1.05
CA VAL A 3 9.10 14.09 -1.24
C VAL A 3 8.52 14.36 0.15
N THR A 4 8.32 15.63 0.48
CA THR A 4 7.72 16.00 1.77
C THR A 4 6.23 15.66 1.78
N ALA A 5 5.67 15.28 2.93
CA ALA A 5 4.25 14.96 3.09
C ALA A 5 3.31 16.07 2.55
N SER A 6 3.76 17.32 2.57
CA SER A 6 3.01 18.46 2.02
C SER A 6 2.80 18.40 0.51
N SER A 7 3.78 17.86 -0.27
CA SER A 7 3.65 17.78 -1.73
C SER A 7 2.73 16.65 -2.21
N LEU A 8 2.48 15.65 -1.37
CA LEU A 8 1.56 14.55 -1.67
C LEU A 8 0.09 15.01 -1.62
N LEU A 9 -0.22 15.94 -0.73
CA LEU A 9 -1.59 16.40 -0.48
C LEU A 9 -2.09 17.41 -1.52
N ASP A 10 -1.18 18.15 -2.18
CA ASP A 10 -1.55 19.17 -3.17
C ASP A 10 -1.92 18.59 -4.54
N VAL A 11 -1.60 17.32 -4.80
CA VAL A 11 -1.76 16.67 -6.12
C VAL A 11 -3.02 15.81 -6.21
N LEU A 12 -3.54 15.35 -5.07
CA LEU A 12 -4.73 14.51 -4.98
C LEU A 12 -5.89 15.38 -4.51
N GLY A 13 -6.96 15.47 -5.29
CA GLY A 13 -8.17 16.18 -4.86
C GLY A 13 -8.57 15.70 -3.46
N ARG A 14 -8.69 16.64 -2.52
CA ARG A 14 -8.88 16.37 -1.09
C ARG A 14 -10.33 15.98 -0.79
N LEU A 15 -10.66 14.69 -0.95
CA LEU A 15 -11.98 14.17 -0.60
C LEU A 15 -12.25 14.21 0.92
N TYR A 16 -11.19 14.20 1.72
CA TYR A 16 -11.25 14.13 3.18
C TYR A 16 -10.64 15.36 3.87
N GLU A 17 -10.77 16.57 3.29
CA GLU A 17 -10.20 17.80 3.85
C GLU A 17 -10.62 18.07 5.30
N ALA A 18 -11.86 17.74 5.63
CA ALA A 18 -12.41 17.92 6.99
C ALA A 18 -11.95 16.81 7.98
N GLN A 19 -11.16 15.84 7.52
CA GLN A 19 -10.71 14.73 8.35
C GLN A 19 -9.24 14.92 8.74
N ASN A 20 -8.95 15.33 9.97
CA ASN A 20 -7.59 15.30 10.53
C ASN A 20 -7.20 13.87 10.95
N CYS A 21 -7.08 12.98 9.97
CA CYS A 21 -6.88 11.54 10.19
C CYS A 21 -5.87 10.98 9.19
N SER A 22 -4.80 10.36 9.70
CA SER A 22 -3.77 9.72 8.86
C SER A 22 -4.32 8.60 8.00
N ALA A 23 -5.33 7.85 8.46
CA ALA A 23 -5.97 6.81 7.66
C ALA A 23 -6.75 7.41 6.48
N ALA A 24 -7.46 8.53 6.68
CA ALA A 24 -8.12 9.26 5.59
C ALA A 24 -7.10 9.73 4.54
N ARG A 25 -5.96 10.30 4.98
CA ARG A 25 -4.87 10.69 4.08
C ARG A 25 -4.28 9.52 3.30
N ALA A 26 -4.11 8.37 3.94
CA ALA A 26 -3.65 7.15 3.26
C ALA A 26 -4.66 6.68 2.20
N LEU A 27 -5.97 6.72 2.51
CA LEU A 27 -7.03 6.33 1.59
C LEU A 27 -7.11 7.26 0.37
N GLU A 28 -6.78 8.54 0.47
CA GLU A 28 -6.64 9.42 -0.70
C GLU A 28 -5.59 8.91 -1.70
N VAL A 29 -4.55 8.26 -1.21
CA VAL A 29 -3.45 7.74 -2.02
C VAL A 29 -3.73 6.33 -2.56
N VAL A 30 -4.22 5.43 -1.68
CA VAL A 30 -4.34 4.00 -2.00
C VAL A 30 -5.77 3.45 -1.93
N GLY A 31 -6.77 4.26 -1.57
CA GLY A 31 -8.15 3.81 -1.34
C GLY A 31 -8.93 3.43 -2.60
N GLU A 32 -8.43 3.73 -3.76
CA GLU A 32 -9.05 3.36 -5.02
C GLU A 32 -8.98 1.85 -5.26
N ARG A 33 -10.05 1.28 -5.77
CA ARG A 33 -10.31 -0.16 -5.90
C ARG A 33 -9.12 -1.01 -6.38
N TRP A 34 -8.33 -0.51 -7.34
CA TRP A 34 -7.22 -1.26 -7.93
C TRP A 34 -5.86 -0.97 -7.30
N SER A 35 -5.76 0.09 -6.49
CA SER A 35 -4.49 0.60 -6.01
C SER A 35 -3.70 -0.45 -5.21
N LEU A 36 -4.31 -1.04 -4.19
CA LEU A 36 -3.63 -2.05 -3.36
C LEU A 36 -3.32 -3.34 -4.13
N LEU A 37 -4.12 -3.70 -5.15
CA LEU A 37 -3.84 -4.89 -5.98
C LEU A 37 -2.65 -4.66 -6.92
N ILE A 38 -2.50 -3.47 -7.49
CA ILE A 38 -1.33 -3.10 -8.30
C ILE A 38 -0.07 -3.11 -7.42
N LEU A 39 -0.14 -2.52 -6.22
CA LEU A 39 0.96 -2.50 -5.28
C LEU A 39 1.33 -3.90 -4.79
N ARG A 40 0.34 -4.77 -4.53
CA ARG A 40 0.56 -6.19 -4.21
C ARG A 40 1.36 -6.90 -5.31
N ASP A 41 0.99 -6.71 -6.57
CA ASP A 41 1.66 -7.36 -7.69
C ASP A 41 3.09 -6.82 -7.90
N ALA A 42 3.30 -5.52 -7.65
CA ALA A 42 4.65 -4.95 -7.64
C ALA A 42 5.51 -5.49 -6.49
N LEU A 43 4.95 -5.58 -5.27
CA LEU A 43 5.67 -6.01 -4.06
C LEU A 43 6.01 -7.50 -4.06
N PHE A 44 5.03 -8.35 -4.35
CA PHE A 44 5.14 -9.78 -4.09
C PHE A 44 5.27 -10.65 -5.35
N ARG A 45 5.03 -10.06 -6.54
CA ARG A 45 5.20 -10.74 -7.84
C ARG A 45 6.29 -10.09 -8.70
N GLY A 46 6.91 -8.99 -8.22
CA GLY A 46 7.99 -8.30 -8.91
C GLY A 46 7.59 -7.67 -10.24
N MET A 47 6.30 -7.37 -10.44
CA MET A 47 5.82 -6.76 -11.67
C MET A 47 6.29 -5.32 -11.79
N THR A 48 6.80 -4.97 -12.96
CA THR A 48 7.36 -3.65 -13.24
C THR A 48 6.85 -3.02 -14.53
N ARG A 49 6.15 -3.80 -15.38
CA ARG A 49 5.69 -3.33 -16.70
C ARG A 49 4.19 -3.15 -16.73
N PHE A 50 3.73 -2.16 -17.46
CA PHE A 50 2.30 -1.90 -17.67
C PHE A 50 1.53 -3.16 -18.13
N SER A 51 2.09 -3.88 -19.13
CA SER A 51 1.46 -5.09 -19.67
C SER A 51 1.39 -6.25 -18.67
N GLU A 52 2.32 -6.33 -17.72
CA GLU A 52 2.30 -7.35 -16.65
C GLU A 52 1.14 -7.09 -15.69
N PHE A 53 1.00 -5.86 -15.21
CA PHE A 53 -0.13 -5.46 -14.35
C PHE A 53 -1.47 -5.65 -15.06
N GLN A 54 -1.57 -5.22 -16.33
CA GLN A 54 -2.80 -5.36 -17.10
C GLN A 54 -3.23 -6.82 -17.24
N ARG A 55 -2.30 -7.70 -17.57
CA ARG A 55 -2.56 -9.14 -17.73
C ARG A 55 -2.93 -9.80 -16.40
N SER A 56 -2.22 -9.47 -15.33
CA SER A 56 -2.45 -10.04 -14.00
C SER A 56 -3.82 -9.68 -13.44
N LEU A 57 -4.24 -8.42 -13.61
CA LEU A 57 -5.43 -7.87 -12.96
C LEU A 57 -6.67 -7.85 -13.86
N GLY A 58 -6.52 -8.02 -15.17
CA GLY A 58 -7.63 -7.84 -16.12
C GLY A 58 -8.22 -6.42 -16.12
N ILE A 59 -7.43 -5.45 -15.69
CA ILE A 59 -7.85 -4.04 -15.53
C ILE A 59 -7.87 -3.31 -16.89
N ALA A 60 -8.84 -2.43 -17.09
CA ALA A 60 -8.91 -1.59 -18.29
C ALA A 60 -7.67 -0.68 -18.40
N PRO A 61 -7.06 -0.52 -19.59
CA PRO A 61 -5.81 0.22 -19.78
C PRO A 61 -5.85 1.67 -19.27
N ASN A 62 -6.95 2.37 -19.49
CA ASN A 62 -7.13 3.75 -19.02
C ASN A 62 -7.16 3.84 -17.49
N VAL A 63 -7.79 2.88 -16.82
CA VAL A 63 -7.83 2.82 -15.34
C VAL A 63 -6.44 2.51 -14.79
N LEU A 64 -5.74 1.52 -15.36
CA LEU A 64 -4.37 1.19 -14.97
C LEU A 64 -3.43 2.38 -15.16
N SER A 65 -3.51 3.05 -16.32
CA SER A 65 -2.70 4.25 -16.59
C SER A 65 -2.94 5.34 -15.54
N ALA A 66 -4.20 5.63 -15.23
CA ALA A 66 -4.54 6.63 -14.22
C ALA A 66 -3.98 6.27 -12.83
N ARG A 67 -4.04 4.99 -12.41
CA ARG A 67 -3.50 4.52 -11.13
C ARG A 67 -1.98 4.62 -11.08
N LEU A 68 -1.27 4.13 -12.11
CA LEU A 68 0.19 4.19 -12.16
C LEU A 68 0.69 5.65 -12.19
N GLN A 69 0.03 6.54 -12.92
CA GLN A 69 0.33 7.98 -12.87
C GLN A 69 0.07 8.57 -11.48
N GLY A 70 -1.00 8.15 -10.80
CA GLY A 70 -1.25 8.52 -9.40
C GLY A 70 -0.08 8.11 -8.50
N PHE A 71 0.42 6.89 -8.62
CA PHE A 71 1.56 6.41 -7.83
C PHE A 71 2.87 7.13 -8.13
N LEU A 72 3.10 7.53 -9.38
CA LEU A 72 4.25 8.38 -9.72
C LEU A 72 4.14 9.75 -9.07
N ARG A 73 2.97 10.39 -9.15
CA ARG A 73 2.73 11.70 -8.52
C ARG A 73 2.83 11.64 -6.99
N SER A 74 2.29 10.58 -6.37
CA SER A 74 2.33 10.39 -4.92
C SER A 74 3.68 9.88 -4.40
N GLY A 75 4.63 9.58 -5.28
CA GLY A 75 5.95 9.09 -4.89
C GLY A 75 5.96 7.65 -4.36
N LEU A 76 4.90 6.87 -4.56
CA LEU A 76 4.89 5.43 -4.24
C LEU A 76 5.69 4.61 -5.26
N MET A 77 5.73 5.08 -6.49
CA MET A 77 6.52 4.49 -7.57
C MET A 77 7.36 5.56 -8.27
N GLN A 78 8.39 5.10 -8.94
CA GLN A 78 9.20 5.87 -9.87
C GLN A 78 9.36 5.11 -11.18
N LEU A 79 9.69 5.82 -12.26
CA LEU A 79 10.07 5.20 -13.52
C LEU A 79 11.58 5.01 -13.54
N ASP A 80 12.03 3.81 -13.87
CA ASP A 80 13.40 3.62 -14.32
C ASP A 80 13.54 4.23 -15.71
N PRO A 81 14.65 4.93 -15.97
CA PRO A 81 14.95 5.40 -17.32
C PRO A 81 14.94 4.21 -18.29
N ALA A 82 14.23 4.35 -19.39
CA ALA A 82 14.38 3.41 -20.50
C ALA A 82 15.82 3.54 -21.04
N ASP A 83 16.48 2.42 -21.28
CA ASP A 83 17.79 2.40 -21.97
C ASP A 83 17.69 2.66 -23.49
N GLY A 84 16.55 3.15 -23.93
CA GLY A 84 16.23 3.49 -25.32
C GLY A 84 15.64 2.35 -26.15
N THR A 85 15.66 1.11 -25.65
CA THR A 85 15.18 -0.08 -26.37
C THR A 85 13.93 -0.71 -25.77
N GLU A 86 13.65 -0.47 -24.48
CA GLU A 86 12.50 -1.01 -23.77
C GLU A 86 11.62 0.09 -23.19
N PRO A 87 10.30 -0.16 -23.02
CA PRO A 87 9.42 0.77 -22.30
C PRO A 87 9.88 0.95 -20.85
N PRO A 88 9.65 2.13 -20.26
CA PRO A 88 10.04 2.40 -18.88
C PRO A 88 9.38 1.44 -17.90
N ARG A 89 10.10 1.11 -16.82
CA ARG A 89 9.64 0.22 -15.77
C ARG A 89 9.20 0.99 -14.55
N TYR A 90 8.10 0.57 -13.95
CA TYR A 90 7.61 1.10 -12.68
C TYR A 90 8.30 0.41 -11.53
N ARG A 91 8.94 1.15 -10.65
CA ARG A 91 9.59 0.62 -9.44
C ARG A 91 9.02 1.27 -8.20
N LEU A 92 8.84 0.46 -7.17
CA LEU A 92 8.45 0.96 -5.86
C LEU A 92 9.57 1.79 -5.23
N THR A 93 9.21 2.92 -4.66
CA THR A 93 10.05 3.70 -3.74
C THR A 93 10.02 3.06 -2.34
N ASP A 94 10.76 3.62 -1.37
CA ASP A 94 10.69 3.15 0.02
C ASP A 94 9.28 3.28 0.59
N SER A 95 8.60 4.41 0.35
CA SER A 95 7.20 4.59 0.77
C SER A 95 6.23 3.60 0.13
N GLY A 96 6.47 3.20 -1.12
CA GLY A 96 5.70 2.15 -1.77
C GLY A 96 5.97 0.76 -1.17
N ARG A 97 7.22 0.48 -0.78
CA ARG A 97 7.61 -0.77 -0.12
C ARG A 97 7.05 -0.91 1.29
N ASP A 98 6.92 0.18 2.02
CA ASP A 98 6.34 0.19 3.38
C ASP A 98 4.87 -0.27 3.41
N LEU A 99 4.16 -0.20 2.27
CA LEU A 99 2.80 -0.75 2.15
C LEU A 99 2.73 -2.29 2.17
N ALA A 100 3.86 -2.99 2.16
CA ALA A 100 3.88 -4.45 2.28
C ALA A 100 3.16 -4.93 3.55
N ALA A 101 3.43 -4.30 4.69
CA ALA A 101 2.80 -4.64 5.96
C ALA A 101 1.27 -4.43 5.93
N VAL A 102 0.81 -3.36 5.27
CA VAL A 102 -0.63 -3.07 5.09
C VAL A 102 -1.29 -4.14 4.24
N ILE A 103 -0.66 -4.56 3.15
CA ILE A 103 -1.20 -5.60 2.26
C ILE A 103 -1.24 -6.95 2.95
N VAL A 104 -0.20 -7.32 3.71
CA VAL A 104 -0.19 -8.56 4.52
C VAL A 104 -1.34 -8.55 5.54
N ALA A 105 -1.52 -7.46 6.28
CA ALA A 105 -2.61 -7.32 7.24
C ALA A 105 -4.00 -7.41 6.58
N LEU A 106 -4.17 -6.73 5.43
CA LEU A 106 -5.42 -6.77 4.67
C LEU A 106 -5.71 -8.18 4.12
N THR A 107 -4.69 -8.87 3.61
CA THR A 107 -4.83 -10.25 3.10
C THR A 107 -5.27 -11.18 4.23
N ARG A 108 -4.66 -11.11 5.40
CA ARG A 108 -5.06 -11.94 6.56
C ARG A 108 -6.49 -11.68 7.01
N TRP A 109 -6.91 -10.41 7.01
CA TRP A 109 -8.31 -10.08 7.29
C TRP A 109 -9.23 -10.69 6.23
N GLY A 110 -8.84 -10.60 4.95
CA GLY A 110 -9.58 -11.19 3.83
C GLY A 110 -9.67 -12.71 3.91
N ASP A 111 -8.58 -13.39 4.22
CA ASP A 111 -8.53 -14.85 4.40
C ASP A 111 -9.48 -15.31 5.50
N ARG A 112 -9.52 -14.57 6.61
CA ARG A 112 -10.34 -14.93 7.77
C ARG A 112 -11.84 -14.69 7.56
N TRP A 113 -12.21 -13.60 6.87
CA TRP A 113 -13.58 -13.09 6.89
C TRP A 113 -14.27 -12.99 5.53
N ALA A 114 -13.52 -13.01 4.44
CA ALA A 114 -14.06 -12.74 3.10
C ALA A 114 -13.71 -13.81 2.06
N THR A 115 -12.73 -14.67 2.33
CA THR A 115 -12.32 -15.74 1.39
C THR A 115 -12.99 -17.05 1.76
N PRO A 116 -13.72 -17.70 0.83
CA PRO A 116 -14.25 -19.04 1.08
C PRO A 116 -13.12 -20.08 0.98
N GLY A 117 -13.03 -20.96 1.97
CA GLY A 117 -12.03 -22.04 2.00
C GLY A 117 -10.65 -21.60 2.48
N GLU A 118 -9.62 -22.32 2.01
CA GLU A 118 -8.24 -22.08 2.42
C GLU A 118 -7.64 -20.82 1.76
N PRO A 119 -6.69 -20.16 2.44
CA PRO A 119 -6.00 -18.98 1.89
C PRO A 119 -5.32 -19.28 0.54
N PRO A 120 -5.58 -18.49 -0.51
CA PRO A 120 -4.97 -18.72 -1.83
C PRO A 120 -3.49 -18.32 -1.89
N VAL A 121 -3.00 -17.53 -0.94
CA VAL A 121 -1.62 -17.06 -0.85
C VAL A 121 -1.16 -17.03 0.60
N LEU A 122 0.01 -17.56 0.87
CA LEU A 122 0.67 -17.46 2.17
C LEU A 122 1.93 -16.59 2.05
N PHE A 123 2.16 -15.74 3.02
CA PHE A 123 3.41 -14.98 3.13
C PHE A 123 4.40 -15.74 3.99
N GLY A 124 5.63 -15.89 3.50
CA GLY A 124 6.71 -16.57 4.20
C GLY A 124 7.96 -15.69 4.31
N HIS A 125 8.75 -15.90 5.35
CA HIS A 125 10.05 -15.26 5.49
C HIS A 125 11.09 -16.00 4.62
N ALA A 126 11.69 -15.28 3.67
CA ALA A 126 12.63 -15.86 2.72
C ALA A 126 13.85 -16.56 3.37
N GLY A 127 14.24 -16.11 4.56
CA GLY A 127 15.39 -16.66 5.28
C GLY A 127 15.13 -17.96 6.04
N CYS A 128 13.88 -18.28 6.39
CA CYS A 128 13.56 -19.48 7.19
C CYS A 128 12.29 -20.20 6.72
N THR A 129 11.61 -19.74 5.69
CA THR A 129 10.33 -20.27 5.17
C THR A 129 9.17 -20.27 6.18
N GLY A 130 9.36 -19.71 7.38
CA GLY A 130 8.32 -19.57 8.39
C GLY A 130 7.20 -18.64 7.93
N PRO A 131 5.95 -18.85 8.40
CA PRO A 131 4.82 -18.01 8.04
C PRO A 131 5.01 -16.59 8.59
N VAL A 132 4.64 -15.60 7.80
CA VAL A 132 4.63 -14.18 8.21
C VAL A 132 3.22 -13.80 8.64
N GLU A 133 3.12 -13.25 9.85
CA GLU A 133 1.88 -12.77 10.40
C GLU A 133 1.91 -11.27 10.66
N ALA A 134 0.76 -10.61 10.43
CA ALA A 134 0.59 -9.23 10.85
C ALA A 134 0.15 -9.20 12.31
N ALA A 135 0.95 -8.62 13.18
CA ALA A 135 0.65 -8.44 14.59
C ALA A 135 0.74 -6.96 14.98
N THR A 136 -0.12 -6.53 15.89
CA THR A 136 -0.04 -5.21 16.50
C THR A 136 0.70 -5.34 17.82
N VAL A 137 1.90 -4.76 17.91
CA VAL A 137 2.78 -4.89 19.07
C VAL A 137 2.94 -3.53 19.77
N CYS A 138 2.78 -3.51 21.08
CA CYS A 138 3.06 -2.35 21.90
C CYS A 138 4.57 -2.10 21.98
N ARG A 139 5.04 -0.93 21.52
CA ARG A 139 6.47 -0.59 21.59
C ARG A 139 6.99 -0.36 23.02
N GLY A 140 6.10 -0.10 23.97
CA GLY A 140 6.48 0.15 25.37
C GLY A 140 6.77 -1.13 26.15
N CYS A 141 5.99 -2.19 25.94
CA CYS A 141 6.13 -3.44 26.71
C CYS A 141 6.38 -4.69 25.84
N GLY A 142 6.35 -4.57 24.51
CA GLY A 142 6.56 -5.69 23.59
C GLY A 142 5.38 -6.65 23.47
N THR A 143 4.26 -6.38 24.14
CA THR A 143 3.08 -7.27 24.11
C THR A 143 2.37 -7.18 22.76
N GLU A 144 2.01 -8.31 22.21
CA GLU A 144 1.07 -8.40 21.09
C GLU A 144 -0.35 -8.14 21.58
N LEU A 145 -1.04 -7.19 20.95
CA LEU A 145 -2.32 -6.67 21.42
C LEU A 145 -3.51 -7.37 20.73
N ALA A 146 -4.48 -7.80 21.53
CA ALA A 146 -5.78 -8.25 21.08
C ALA A 146 -6.66 -7.05 20.67
N HIS A 147 -7.75 -7.32 19.93
CA HIS A 147 -8.62 -6.28 19.34
C HIS A 147 -9.16 -5.26 20.36
N GLY A 148 -9.48 -5.70 21.58
CA GLY A 148 -10.06 -4.87 22.64
C GLY A 148 -9.03 -4.06 23.45
N GLU A 149 -7.74 -4.25 23.21
CA GLU A 149 -6.66 -3.60 23.97
C GLU A 149 -6.12 -2.34 23.28
N LEU A 150 -6.56 -2.08 22.05
CA LEU A 150 -6.17 -0.89 21.30
C LEU A 150 -7.00 0.33 21.73
N GLN A 151 -6.32 1.42 22.04
CA GLN A 151 -6.94 2.70 22.40
C GLN A 151 -6.39 3.80 21.49
N ALA A 152 -7.30 4.56 20.87
CA ALA A 152 -6.93 5.80 20.21
C ALA A 152 -6.72 6.91 21.24
N ARG A 153 -5.65 7.68 21.09
CA ARG A 153 -5.36 8.87 21.90
C ARG A 153 -5.02 10.03 20.99
N PRO A 154 -5.30 11.27 21.38
CA PRO A 154 -4.82 12.43 20.63
C PRO A 154 -3.31 12.37 20.44
N GLY A 155 -2.87 12.57 19.21
CA GLY A 155 -1.45 12.69 18.86
C GLY A 155 -1.00 14.17 18.85
N PRO A 156 0.31 14.42 18.65
CA PRO A 156 0.85 15.79 18.60
C PRO A 156 0.25 16.70 17.52
N GLY A 157 -0.38 16.11 16.50
CA GLY A 157 -1.06 16.84 15.43
C GLY A 157 -2.58 16.91 15.59
N ALA A 158 -3.12 16.52 16.76
CA ALA A 158 -4.54 16.72 17.04
C ALA A 158 -4.79 18.22 17.21
N GLU A 159 -5.78 18.75 16.49
CA GLU A 159 -6.30 20.09 16.76
C GLU A 159 -7.03 20.05 18.10
N ASP A 160 -6.85 21.09 18.92
CA ASP A 160 -7.57 21.24 20.18
C ASP A 160 -9.07 21.33 19.86
N ALA A 161 -9.84 20.34 20.37
CA ALA A 161 -11.29 20.24 20.18
C ALA A 161 -12.05 21.19 21.11
#